data_96ab3a562848827152a375688806a7b8
#
_entry.id   96ab3a562848827152a375688806a7b8
#
_cell.length_a   1.000
_cell.length_b   1.000
_cell.length_c   1.000
_cell.angle_alpha   90.00
_cell.angle_beta   90.00
_cell.angle_gamma   90.00
#
_symmetry.space_group_name_H-M   'P 1'
#
loop_
_entity.id
_entity.type
_entity.pdbx_description
1 polymer ?
#
loop_
_entity_poly.entity_id
_entity_poly.type
_entity_poly.pdbx_seq_one_letter_code
_entity_poly.pdbx_strand_id
1 'polypeptide(L)'
;WLIAVPTPFKGDHEPDMTYVESAARSIAPVLKKGALVILESTSPVGSTEKMAEWLAEMRPDLTFPQQVGELADVNIAYCPERVLPGQVMVELIKNDRVIGGMTPVCSARASELYKIFLEGECVVTNSRTAEMCKLTENSFRDVNIAFANELSLICADQGINVWELIRLANRHPRVNILQPGPGVGGHCIAVDPWFIVAQNPQQARLIR
;
A
#
# COMPACT_ATOMS: atom_id res chain seq x y z
N TRP A 1 -5.09 16.83 5.39
CA TRP A 1 -3.97 16.70 4.45
C TRP A 1 -3.91 15.30 3.92
N LEU A 2 -3.82 15.13 2.59
CA LEU A 2 -3.59 13.85 1.93
C LEU A 2 -2.20 13.90 1.29
N ILE A 3 -1.33 12.94 1.65
CA ILE A 3 0.02 12.82 1.09
C ILE A 3 0.02 11.69 0.08
N ALA A 4 0.08 12.05 -1.19
CA ALA A 4 0.09 11.16 -2.36
C ALA A 4 1.29 11.52 -3.25
N VAL A 5 2.46 11.08 -2.86
CA VAL A 5 3.74 11.36 -3.51
C VAL A 5 4.41 10.08 -4.00
N PRO A 6 5.34 10.14 -4.96
CA PRO A 6 6.09 8.95 -5.39
C PRO A 6 6.90 8.33 -4.25
N THR A 7 7.05 7.01 -4.29
CA THR A 7 7.91 6.23 -3.38
C THR A 7 8.79 5.29 -4.22
N PRO A 8 9.81 5.84 -4.92
CA PRO A 8 10.70 5.06 -5.77
C PRO A 8 11.72 4.27 -4.95
N PHE A 9 12.56 3.52 -5.65
CA PHE A 9 13.79 2.97 -5.07
C PHE A 9 14.95 3.94 -5.11
N LYS A 10 15.89 3.73 -4.20
CA LYS A 10 17.27 4.19 -4.30
C LYS A 10 18.22 3.00 -4.12
N GLY A 11 19.40 3.07 -4.73
CA GLY A 11 20.41 2.01 -4.63
C GLY A 11 19.90 0.63 -5.05
N ASP A 12 20.14 -0.38 -4.24
CA ASP A 12 19.75 -1.76 -4.49
C ASP A 12 18.37 -2.07 -3.90
N HIS A 13 17.33 -1.56 -4.54
CA HIS A 13 15.91 -1.75 -4.17
C HIS A 13 15.52 -1.23 -2.77
N GLU A 14 16.27 -0.29 -2.22
CA GLU A 14 15.87 0.36 -0.97
C GLU A 14 14.74 1.37 -1.21
N PRO A 15 13.68 1.37 -0.38
CA PRO A 15 12.62 2.37 -0.49
C PRO A 15 13.13 3.79 -0.27
N ASP A 16 12.79 4.71 -1.17
CA ASP A 16 13.12 6.12 -1.00
C ASP A 16 11.94 6.90 -0.41
N MET A 17 12.04 7.22 0.87
CA MET A 17 11.02 7.96 1.61
C MET A 17 11.22 9.48 1.59
N THR A 18 12.20 9.98 0.83
CA THR A 18 12.54 11.42 0.78
C THR A 18 11.36 12.28 0.36
N TYR A 19 10.53 11.80 -0.58
CA TYR A 19 9.35 12.53 -1.04
C TYR A 19 8.28 12.63 0.05
N VAL A 20 8.06 11.57 0.81
CA VAL A 20 7.11 11.57 1.95
C VAL A 20 7.62 12.49 3.05
N GLU A 21 8.91 12.42 3.38
CA GLU A 21 9.54 13.32 4.35
C GLU A 21 9.42 14.79 3.91
N SER A 22 9.72 15.09 2.64
CA SER A 22 9.61 16.44 2.10
C SER A 22 8.17 16.97 2.17
N ALA A 23 7.18 16.14 1.83
CA ALA A 23 5.78 16.52 1.93
C ALA A 23 5.37 16.78 3.39
N ALA A 24 5.76 15.90 4.33
CA ALA A 24 5.50 16.07 5.75
C ALA A 24 6.12 17.38 6.27
N ARG A 25 7.39 17.64 5.95
CA ARG A 25 8.08 18.88 6.33
C ARG A 25 7.42 20.13 5.74
N SER A 26 6.89 20.03 4.52
CA SER A 26 6.22 21.17 3.85
C SER A 26 4.90 21.54 4.49
N ILE A 27 4.12 20.56 4.98
CA ILE A 27 2.83 20.84 5.65
C ILE A 27 2.99 21.20 7.13
N ALA A 28 4.08 20.76 7.77
CA ALA A 28 4.29 20.97 9.20
C ALA A 28 4.08 22.43 9.67
N PRO A 29 4.62 23.47 9.00
CA PRO A 29 4.45 24.86 9.47
C PRO A 29 3.00 25.35 9.52
N VAL A 30 2.11 24.72 8.75
CA VAL A 30 0.69 25.14 8.62
C VAL A 30 -0.28 24.20 9.33
N LEU A 31 0.21 23.14 9.98
CA LEU A 31 -0.63 22.25 10.79
C LEU A 31 -1.24 23.00 11.99
N LYS A 32 -2.45 22.62 12.34
CA LYS A 32 -3.19 23.17 13.49
C LYS A 32 -3.72 22.02 14.34
N LYS A 33 -4.08 22.32 15.58
CA LYS A 33 -4.86 21.40 16.43
C LYS A 33 -6.11 20.93 15.71
N GLY A 34 -6.41 19.64 15.80
CA GLY A 34 -7.51 18.99 15.09
C GLY A 34 -7.19 18.63 13.64
N ALA A 35 -5.97 18.89 13.13
CA ALA A 35 -5.58 18.48 11.79
C ALA A 35 -5.62 16.96 11.64
N LEU A 36 -5.98 16.50 10.42
CA LEU A 36 -5.88 15.11 9.98
C LEU A 36 -4.85 15.03 8.86
N VAL A 37 -3.87 14.15 9.00
CA VAL A 37 -2.86 13.84 7.98
C VAL A 37 -2.99 12.37 7.60
N ILE A 38 -3.21 12.10 6.33
CA ILE A 38 -3.34 10.74 5.79
C ILE A 38 -2.23 10.51 4.77
N LEU A 39 -1.48 9.45 4.96
CA LEU A 39 -0.53 8.95 3.96
C LEU A 39 -1.27 7.98 3.03
N GLU A 40 -1.35 8.29 1.74
CA GLU A 40 -1.95 7.44 0.70
C GLU A 40 -0.90 6.75 -0.17
N SER A 41 0.32 7.28 -0.22
CA SER A 41 1.42 6.68 -0.99
C SER A 41 1.70 5.28 -0.52
N THR A 42 1.88 4.33 -1.46
CA THR A 42 2.36 2.99 -1.14
C THR A 42 3.73 3.08 -0.47
N SER A 43 3.86 2.53 0.72
CA SER A 43 5.02 2.76 1.58
C SER A 43 5.40 1.50 2.36
N PRO A 44 6.67 1.34 2.75
CA PRO A 44 7.10 0.30 3.68
C PRO A 44 6.36 0.36 5.01
N VAL A 45 6.25 -0.77 5.69
CA VAL A 45 5.61 -0.84 7.02
C VAL A 45 6.37 0.03 8.02
N GLY A 46 5.63 0.89 8.73
CA GLY A 46 6.17 1.87 9.69
C GLY A 46 6.37 3.27 9.11
N SER A 47 6.06 3.49 7.84
CA SER A 47 6.20 4.81 7.20
C SER A 47 5.29 5.88 7.80
N THR A 48 4.08 5.50 8.19
CA THR A 48 3.13 6.39 8.86
C THR A 48 3.65 6.84 10.22
N GLU A 49 4.22 5.93 10.99
CA GLU A 49 4.87 6.23 12.27
C GLU A 49 6.07 7.17 12.06
N LYS A 50 6.89 6.89 11.05
CA LYS A 50 8.04 7.73 10.72
C LYS A 50 7.63 9.14 10.28
N MET A 51 6.56 9.26 9.49
CA MET A 51 5.99 10.55 9.12
C MET A 51 5.53 11.33 10.36
N ALA A 52 4.91 10.66 11.34
CA ALA A 52 4.50 11.28 12.59
C ALA A 52 5.71 11.80 13.41
N GLU A 53 6.83 11.08 13.40
CA GLU A 53 8.08 11.54 14.02
C GLU A 53 8.58 12.84 13.37
N TRP A 54 8.70 12.89 12.04
CA TRP A 54 9.14 14.11 11.33
C TRP A 54 8.24 15.32 11.59
N LEU A 55 6.92 15.10 11.66
CA LEU A 55 5.98 16.17 11.99
C LEU A 55 6.17 16.67 13.43
N ALA A 56 6.37 15.76 14.39
CA ALA A 56 6.59 16.09 15.79
C ALA A 56 7.91 16.85 16.02
N GLU A 57 8.97 16.47 15.30
CA GLU A 57 10.26 17.20 15.33
C GLU A 57 10.11 18.65 14.91
N MET A 58 9.29 18.92 13.90
CA MET A 58 9.10 20.26 13.37
C MET A 58 8.04 21.09 14.13
N ARG A 59 7.16 20.43 14.88
CA ARG A 59 6.03 21.05 15.60
C ARG A 59 5.99 20.64 17.06
N PRO A 60 7.02 21.02 17.85
CA PRO A 60 7.06 20.70 19.28
C PRO A 60 5.96 21.42 20.10
N ASP A 61 5.24 22.34 19.49
CA ASP A 61 4.06 23.02 20.05
C ASP A 61 2.75 22.22 19.91
N LEU A 62 2.75 21.13 19.13
CA LEU A 62 1.64 20.22 18.93
C LEU A 62 1.98 18.81 19.48
N THR A 63 0.95 18.08 19.88
CA THR A 63 1.09 16.67 20.29
C THR A 63 0.64 15.73 19.19
N PHE A 64 1.30 14.55 19.12
CA PHE A 64 1.12 13.55 18.09
C PHE A 64 0.77 12.18 18.70
N PRO A 65 0.13 11.25 17.92
CA PRO A 65 -0.36 9.98 18.44
C PRO A 65 0.70 9.10 19.11
N GLN A 66 1.94 9.08 18.61
CA GLN A 66 3.05 8.33 19.21
C GLN A 66 3.49 8.87 20.58
N GLN A 67 3.11 10.10 20.93
CA GLN A 67 3.49 10.76 22.18
C GLN A 67 2.41 10.61 23.27
N VAL A 68 1.14 10.84 22.90
CA VAL A 68 0.02 10.97 23.85
C VAL A 68 -1.22 10.14 23.45
N GLY A 69 -1.11 9.25 22.47
CA GLY A 69 -2.20 8.38 22.04
C GLY A 69 -3.39 9.16 21.47
N GLU A 70 -4.58 8.85 21.96
CA GLU A 70 -5.84 9.42 21.49
C GLU A 70 -6.04 10.91 21.84
N LEU A 71 -5.24 11.44 22.76
CA LEU A 71 -5.29 12.83 23.18
C LEU A 71 -4.47 13.77 22.28
N ALA A 72 -3.95 13.27 21.18
CA ALA A 72 -3.10 14.02 20.27
C ALA A 72 -3.84 15.21 19.61
N ASP A 73 -3.12 16.32 19.47
CA ASP A 73 -3.61 17.49 18.72
C ASP A 73 -3.77 17.22 17.22
N VAL A 74 -2.95 16.30 16.67
CA VAL A 74 -2.95 15.93 15.25
C VAL A 74 -3.32 14.45 15.09
N ASN A 75 -4.25 14.17 14.18
CA ASN A 75 -4.62 12.79 13.86
C ASN A 75 -3.85 12.31 12.64
N ILE A 76 -3.35 11.06 12.67
CA ILE A 76 -2.53 10.49 11.61
C ILE A 76 -3.03 9.10 11.24
N ALA A 77 -3.20 8.86 9.92
CA ALA A 77 -3.65 7.58 9.40
C ALA A 77 -2.93 7.24 8.08
N TYR A 78 -3.02 5.99 7.72
CA TYR A 78 -2.68 5.44 6.41
C TYR A 78 -3.95 4.97 5.70
N CYS A 79 -4.07 5.29 4.41
CA CYS A 79 -5.16 4.77 3.59
C CYS A 79 -4.65 4.58 2.16
N PRO A 80 -4.22 3.37 1.77
CA PRO A 80 -3.62 3.15 0.46
C PRO A 80 -4.62 3.32 -0.68
N GLU A 81 -4.13 3.87 -1.80
CA GLU A 81 -4.88 3.90 -3.04
C GLU A 81 -4.92 2.51 -3.68
N ARG A 82 -6.11 2.05 -4.13
CA ARG A 82 -6.37 0.70 -4.62
C ARG A 82 -7.17 0.68 -5.93
N VAL A 83 -7.10 1.76 -6.73
CA VAL A 83 -7.84 1.87 -7.98
C VAL A 83 -7.03 1.40 -9.19
N LEU A 84 -7.72 0.93 -10.22
CA LEU A 84 -7.13 0.57 -11.51
C LEU A 84 -7.08 1.79 -12.43
N PRO A 85 -5.97 2.00 -13.16
CA PRO A 85 -5.91 2.99 -14.23
C PRO A 85 -7.07 2.78 -15.23
N GLY A 86 -7.75 3.89 -15.56
CA GLY A 86 -8.92 3.87 -16.46
C GLY A 86 -10.26 3.66 -15.75
N GLN A 87 -10.29 3.22 -14.49
CA GLN A 87 -11.51 3.06 -13.68
C GLN A 87 -11.52 3.96 -12.43
N VAL A 88 -10.56 4.86 -12.32
CA VAL A 88 -10.27 5.64 -11.11
C VAL A 88 -11.52 6.27 -10.50
N MET A 89 -12.34 6.99 -11.28
CA MET A 89 -13.51 7.72 -10.75
C MET A 89 -14.60 6.79 -10.22
N VAL A 90 -14.74 5.60 -10.79
CA VAL A 90 -15.72 4.61 -10.34
C VAL A 90 -15.22 3.88 -9.10
N GLU A 91 -13.98 3.40 -9.15
CA GLU A 91 -13.39 2.61 -8.08
C GLU A 91 -13.06 3.45 -6.85
N LEU A 92 -12.71 4.73 -7.01
CA LEU A 92 -12.51 5.65 -5.91
C LEU A 92 -13.74 5.78 -5.00
N ILE A 93 -14.93 5.68 -5.59
CA ILE A 93 -16.22 5.81 -4.91
C ILE A 93 -16.71 4.44 -4.40
N LYS A 94 -16.55 3.38 -5.20
CA LYS A 94 -17.19 2.08 -4.94
C LYS A 94 -16.35 1.07 -4.18
N ASN A 95 -15.02 1.15 -4.29
CA ASN A 95 -14.16 0.16 -3.63
C ASN A 95 -14.07 0.42 -2.13
N ASP A 96 -14.06 -0.65 -1.35
CA ASP A 96 -13.77 -0.58 0.08
C ASP A 96 -12.40 0.04 0.32
N ARG A 97 -12.27 0.83 1.39
CA ARG A 97 -11.01 1.43 1.82
C ARG A 97 -10.50 0.78 3.09
N VAL A 98 -9.23 0.40 3.08
CA VAL A 98 -8.52 -0.04 4.28
C VAL A 98 -7.95 1.20 4.97
N ILE A 99 -8.40 1.49 6.18
CA ILE A 99 -8.00 2.67 6.94
C ILE A 99 -7.24 2.26 8.20
N GLY A 100 -5.96 2.60 8.24
CA GLY A 100 -5.08 2.33 9.37
C GLY A 100 -4.71 3.58 10.14
N GLY A 101 -5.44 3.91 11.19
CA GLY A 101 -5.05 5.00 12.09
C GLY A 101 -3.92 4.60 13.05
N MET A 102 -3.13 5.57 13.49
CA MET A 102 -2.17 5.35 14.57
C MET A 102 -2.88 5.13 15.92
N THR A 103 -4.12 5.62 16.04
CA THR A 103 -5.04 5.35 17.16
C THR A 103 -6.45 5.11 16.62
N PRO A 104 -7.39 4.56 17.44
CA PRO A 104 -8.80 4.45 17.06
C PRO A 104 -9.42 5.78 16.67
N VAL A 105 -9.09 6.88 17.34
CA VAL A 105 -9.55 8.23 17.01
C VAL A 105 -9.05 8.66 15.62
N CYS A 106 -7.79 8.38 15.30
CA CYS A 106 -7.24 8.66 13.97
C CYS A 106 -7.98 7.91 12.86
N SER A 107 -8.31 6.62 13.10
CA SER A 107 -9.08 5.81 12.15
C SER A 107 -10.51 6.35 11.96
N ALA A 108 -11.16 6.75 13.05
CA ALA A 108 -12.51 7.33 13.02
C ALA A 108 -12.53 8.62 12.19
N ARG A 109 -11.58 9.54 12.45
CA ARG A 109 -11.45 10.81 11.71
C ARG A 109 -11.16 10.61 10.23
N ALA A 110 -10.30 9.65 9.88
CA ALA A 110 -10.05 9.30 8.48
C ALA A 110 -11.29 8.69 7.81
N SER A 111 -12.01 7.80 8.52
CA SER A 111 -13.25 7.21 8.02
C SER A 111 -14.34 8.26 7.78
N GLU A 112 -14.48 9.24 8.67
CA GLU A 112 -15.42 10.37 8.49
C GLU A 112 -15.12 11.13 7.20
N LEU A 113 -13.85 11.39 6.89
CA LEU A 113 -13.45 12.08 5.66
C LEU A 113 -13.84 11.26 4.41
N TYR A 114 -13.49 9.98 4.37
CA TYR A 114 -13.76 9.16 3.18
C TYR A 114 -15.24 8.90 2.98
N LYS A 115 -16.03 8.75 4.03
CA LYS A 115 -17.49 8.58 3.97
C LYS A 115 -18.24 9.74 3.32
N ILE A 116 -17.62 10.89 3.12
CA ILE A 116 -18.23 12.01 2.39
C ILE A 116 -18.55 11.64 0.94
N PHE A 117 -17.73 10.77 0.33
CA PHE A 117 -17.88 10.41 -1.08
C PHE A 117 -17.86 8.90 -1.37
N LEU A 118 -17.48 8.08 -0.38
CA LEU A 118 -17.32 6.64 -0.54
C LEU A 118 -18.68 5.93 -0.39
N GLU A 119 -19.01 5.09 -1.37
CA GLU A 119 -20.14 4.16 -1.32
C GLU A 119 -19.73 2.78 -0.76
N GLY A 120 -18.44 2.43 -0.88
CA GLY A 120 -17.86 1.22 -0.31
C GLY A 120 -17.70 1.29 1.20
N GLU A 121 -17.15 0.23 1.80
CA GLU A 121 -16.93 0.14 3.24
C GLU A 121 -15.58 0.74 3.66
N CYS A 122 -15.55 1.42 4.81
CA CYS A 122 -14.31 1.78 5.50
C CYS A 122 -13.91 0.65 6.47
N VAL A 123 -12.97 -0.20 6.04
CA VAL A 123 -12.46 -1.31 6.85
C VAL A 123 -11.32 -0.80 7.72
N VAL A 124 -11.56 -0.71 9.03
CA VAL A 124 -10.63 -0.10 9.99
C VAL A 124 -9.63 -1.14 10.52
N THR A 125 -8.37 -0.75 10.55
CA THR A 125 -7.25 -1.49 11.16
C THR A 125 -6.21 -0.51 11.73
N ASN A 126 -4.99 -0.97 12.07
CA ASN A 126 -3.86 -0.11 12.43
C ASN A 126 -3.02 0.26 11.20
N SER A 127 -2.17 1.29 11.32
CA SER A 127 -1.35 1.80 10.22
C SER A 127 -0.44 0.74 9.61
N ARG A 128 0.25 -0.05 10.43
CA ARG A 128 1.19 -1.09 9.97
C ARG A 128 0.48 -2.21 9.17
N THR A 129 -0.70 -2.63 9.62
CA THR A 129 -1.50 -3.63 8.91
C THR A 129 -2.02 -3.09 7.59
N ALA A 130 -2.46 -1.83 7.55
CA ALA A 130 -2.94 -1.19 6.32
C ALA A 130 -1.81 -1.01 5.29
N GLU A 131 -0.60 -0.62 5.73
CA GLU A 131 0.60 -0.55 4.90
C GLU A 131 0.95 -1.93 4.31
N MET A 132 1.02 -2.96 5.16
CA MET A 132 1.31 -4.33 4.71
C MET A 132 0.23 -4.87 3.77
N CYS A 133 -1.05 -4.53 3.97
CA CYS A 133 -2.16 -4.96 3.12
C CYS A 133 -1.91 -4.55 1.66
N LYS A 134 -1.55 -3.29 1.41
CA LYS A 134 -1.24 -2.79 0.06
C LYS A 134 -0.06 -3.52 -0.57
N LEU A 135 1.02 -3.71 0.17
CA LEU A 135 2.20 -4.43 -0.31
C LEU A 135 1.89 -5.90 -0.62
N THR A 136 1.07 -6.53 0.22
CA THR A 136 0.64 -7.93 0.03
C THR A 136 -0.19 -8.09 -1.24
N GLU A 137 -1.11 -7.18 -1.54
CA GLU A 137 -1.94 -7.24 -2.76
C GLU A 137 -1.08 -7.24 -4.02
N ASN A 138 -0.08 -6.37 -4.10
CA ASN A 138 0.80 -6.28 -5.26
C ASN A 138 1.79 -7.45 -5.32
N SER A 139 2.34 -7.88 -4.19
CA SER A 139 3.21 -9.07 -4.12
C SER A 139 2.46 -10.35 -4.50
N PHE A 140 1.20 -10.51 -4.09
CA PHE A 140 0.36 -11.62 -4.51
C PHE A 140 0.19 -11.66 -6.03
N ARG A 141 -0.06 -10.52 -6.64
CA ARG A 141 -0.18 -10.44 -8.11
C ARG A 141 1.13 -10.76 -8.81
N ASP A 142 2.25 -10.24 -8.32
CA ASP A 142 3.57 -10.48 -8.88
C ASP A 142 3.93 -11.97 -8.87
N VAL A 143 3.81 -12.63 -7.73
CA VAL A 143 4.06 -14.08 -7.57
C VAL A 143 3.15 -14.90 -8.48
N ASN A 144 1.87 -14.56 -8.63
CA ASN A 144 0.95 -15.28 -9.48
C ASN A 144 1.25 -15.08 -10.98
N ILE A 145 1.74 -13.91 -11.38
CA ILE A 145 2.22 -13.64 -12.74
C ILE A 145 3.49 -14.47 -13.01
N ALA A 146 4.45 -14.47 -12.07
CA ALA A 146 5.66 -15.26 -12.16
C ALA A 146 5.35 -16.75 -12.30
N PHE A 147 4.42 -17.28 -11.50
CA PHE A 147 3.97 -18.66 -11.57
C PHE A 147 3.38 -19.00 -12.97
N ALA A 148 2.51 -18.13 -13.51
CA ALA A 148 1.93 -18.37 -14.83
C ALA A 148 3.00 -18.35 -15.94
N ASN A 149 3.98 -17.46 -15.83
CA ASN A 149 5.09 -17.37 -16.79
C ASN A 149 6.02 -18.58 -16.71
N GLU A 150 6.40 -19.02 -15.51
CA GLU A 150 7.20 -20.24 -15.32
C GLU A 150 6.48 -21.47 -15.87
N LEU A 151 5.17 -21.59 -15.60
CA LEU A 151 4.35 -22.66 -16.13
C LEU A 151 4.33 -22.67 -17.67
N SER A 152 4.35 -21.49 -18.31
CA SER A 152 4.38 -21.39 -19.77
C SER A 152 5.68 -21.95 -20.37
N LEU A 153 6.82 -21.73 -19.71
CA LEU A 153 8.12 -22.30 -20.13
C LEU A 153 8.14 -23.82 -19.98
N ILE A 154 7.68 -24.32 -18.84
CA ILE A 154 7.56 -25.77 -18.58
C ILE A 154 6.66 -26.44 -19.63
N CYS A 155 5.52 -25.84 -19.94
CA CYS A 155 4.59 -26.35 -20.94
C CYS A 155 5.22 -26.37 -22.34
N ALA A 156 5.98 -25.34 -22.70
CA ALA A 156 6.68 -25.30 -24.00
C ALA A 156 7.68 -26.46 -24.13
N ASP A 157 8.45 -26.74 -23.09
CA ASP A 157 9.43 -27.86 -23.07
C ASP A 157 8.74 -29.24 -23.19
N GLN A 158 7.51 -29.35 -22.70
CA GLN A 158 6.74 -30.60 -22.71
C GLN A 158 5.77 -30.69 -23.89
N GLY A 159 5.71 -29.70 -24.78
CA GLY A 159 4.78 -29.69 -25.92
C GLY A 159 3.31 -29.51 -25.49
N ILE A 160 3.05 -28.91 -24.34
CA ILE A 160 1.72 -28.68 -23.79
C ILE A 160 1.27 -27.25 -24.13
N ASN A 161 0.01 -27.08 -24.51
CA ASN A 161 -0.58 -25.75 -24.67
C ASN A 161 -0.93 -25.15 -23.30
N VAL A 162 -0.15 -24.17 -22.86
CA VAL A 162 -0.33 -23.51 -21.54
C VAL A 162 -1.70 -22.86 -21.39
N TRP A 163 -2.23 -22.28 -22.46
CA TRP A 163 -3.54 -21.60 -22.44
C TRP A 163 -4.68 -22.61 -22.18
N GLU A 164 -4.58 -23.78 -22.82
CA GLU A 164 -5.52 -24.87 -22.57
C GLU A 164 -5.36 -25.41 -21.15
N LEU A 165 -4.14 -25.66 -20.70
CA LEU A 165 -3.84 -26.13 -19.36
C LEU A 165 -4.45 -25.20 -18.30
N ILE A 166 -4.20 -23.88 -18.40
CA ILE A 166 -4.70 -22.89 -17.43
C ILE A 166 -6.24 -22.86 -17.44
N ARG A 167 -6.85 -22.87 -18.62
CA ARG A 167 -8.32 -22.92 -18.73
C ARG A 167 -8.91 -24.16 -18.04
N LEU A 168 -8.28 -25.31 -18.18
CA LEU A 168 -8.72 -26.57 -17.55
C LEU A 168 -8.45 -26.57 -16.04
N ALA A 169 -7.27 -26.14 -15.61
CA ALA A 169 -6.90 -26.06 -14.19
C ALA A 169 -7.82 -25.10 -13.42
N ASN A 170 -8.16 -23.97 -14.00
CA ASN A 170 -9.08 -22.98 -13.40
C ASN A 170 -10.55 -23.46 -13.29
N ARG A 171 -10.89 -24.65 -13.82
CA ARG A 171 -12.18 -25.26 -13.51
C ARG A 171 -12.26 -25.80 -12.08
N HIS A 172 -11.12 -26.00 -11.45
CA HIS A 172 -11.08 -26.40 -10.05
C HIS A 172 -11.44 -25.19 -9.16
N PRO A 173 -12.39 -25.32 -8.22
CA PRO A 173 -12.99 -24.19 -7.50
C PRO A 173 -12.01 -23.38 -6.62
N ARG A 174 -10.83 -23.94 -6.32
CA ARG A 174 -9.79 -23.29 -5.52
C ARG A 174 -8.56 -22.87 -6.33
N VAL A 175 -8.65 -22.85 -7.67
CA VAL A 175 -7.56 -22.51 -8.57
C VAL A 175 -7.95 -21.34 -9.45
N ASN A 176 -7.10 -20.31 -9.50
CA ASN A 176 -7.28 -19.13 -10.35
C ASN A 176 -5.92 -18.65 -10.87
N ILE A 177 -5.33 -19.41 -11.80
CA ILE A 177 -4.05 -19.12 -12.43
C ILE A 177 -4.25 -17.96 -13.40
N LEU A 178 -3.37 -16.96 -13.33
CA LEU A 178 -3.34 -15.83 -14.26
C LEU A 178 -2.86 -16.27 -15.66
N GLN A 179 -3.02 -15.40 -16.65
CA GLN A 179 -2.52 -15.64 -18.00
C GLN A 179 -1.03 -15.31 -18.06
N PRO A 180 -0.19 -16.15 -18.70
CA PRO A 180 1.21 -15.82 -18.92
C PRO A 180 1.36 -14.65 -19.89
N GLY A 181 2.43 -13.87 -19.73
CA GLY A 181 2.69 -12.68 -20.51
C GLY A 181 4.15 -12.23 -20.40
N PRO A 182 4.48 -10.99 -20.81
CA PRO A 182 5.86 -10.50 -20.86
C PRO A 182 6.49 -10.23 -19.48
N GLY A 183 5.81 -10.53 -18.39
CA GLY A 183 6.25 -10.23 -17.04
C GLY A 183 5.64 -8.95 -16.49
N VAL A 184 6.18 -8.47 -15.36
CA VAL A 184 5.72 -7.26 -14.69
C VAL A 184 6.61 -6.07 -15.04
N GLY A 185 6.02 -4.89 -15.01
CA GLY A 185 6.71 -3.62 -15.21
C GLY A 185 5.95 -2.47 -14.56
N GLY A 186 6.38 -1.24 -14.83
CA GLY A 186 5.76 -0.03 -14.27
C GLY A 186 6.20 0.27 -12.84
N HIS A 187 5.40 1.08 -12.14
CA HIS A 187 5.78 1.68 -10.86
C HIS A 187 5.12 1.03 -9.64
N CYS A 188 4.32 -0.03 -9.81
CA CYS A 188 3.59 -0.67 -8.73
C CYS A 188 4.06 -2.12 -8.52
N ILE A 189 3.63 -3.07 -9.38
CA ILE A 189 3.89 -4.50 -9.15
C ILE A 189 5.40 -4.82 -9.20
N ALA A 190 6.17 -4.13 -10.03
CA ALA A 190 7.62 -4.30 -10.11
C ALA A 190 8.40 -3.65 -8.94
N VAL A 191 7.73 -2.85 -8.11
CA VAL A 191 8.37 -2.04 -7.05
C VAL A 191 7.95 -2.48 -5.65
N ASP A 192 6.67 -2.56 -5.39
CA ASP A 192 6.12 -2.73 -4.04
C ASP A 192 6.56 -4.02 -3.33
N PRO A 193 6.75 -5.18 -4.02
CA PRO A 193 7.27 -6.39 -3.38
C PRO A 193 8.65 -6.19 -2.73
N TRP A 194 9.48 -5.35 -3.31
CA TRP A 194 10.81 -5.06 -2.77
C TRP A 194 10.77 -4.29 -1.45
N PHE A 195 9.69 -3.57 -1.15
CA PHE A 195 9.51 -2.95 0.17
C PHE A 195 9.37 -4.00 1.28
N ILE A 196 8.74 -5.15 0.98
CA ILE A 196 8.69 -6.29 1.90
C ILE A 196 10.07 -6.95 2.00
N VAL A 197 10.73 -7.17 0.86
CA VAL A 197 12.07 -7.81 0.80
C VAL A 197 13.11 -7.00 1.54
N ALA A 198 13.15 -5.67 1.35
CA ALA A 198 14.10 -4.77 2.00
C ALA A 198 14.02 -4.84 3.53
N GLN A 199 12.81 -4.97 4.09
CA GLN A 199 12.60 -5.08 5.53
C GLN A 199 12.74 -6.51 6.06
N ASN A 200 12.56 -7.54 5.21
CA ASN A 200 12.50 -8.94 5.60
C ASN A 200 13.29 -9.86 4.64
N PRO A 201 14.58 -9.60 4.41
CA PRO A 201 15.35 -10.28 3.35
C PRO A 201 15.52 -11.79 3.55
N GLN A 202 15.40 -12.28 4.78
CA GLN A 202 15.53 -13.71 5.10
C GLN A 202 14.21 -14.46 4.96
N GLN A 203 13.07 -13.82 5.22
CA GLN A 203 11.73 -14.41 5.21
C GLN A 203 11.07 -14.31 3.83
N ALA A 204 11.30 -13.22 3.09
CA ALA A 204 10.68 -12.93 1.81
C ALA A 204 11.31 -13.73 0.66
N ARG A 205 11.25 -15.08 0.71
CA ARG A 205 11.89 -15.97 -0.26
C ARG A 205 11.08 -16.14 -1.55
N LEU A 206 9.77 -16.15 -1.45
CA LEU A 206 8.87 -16.32 -2.59
C LEU A 206 8.59 -14.97 -3.29
N ILE A 207 8.61 -13.88 -2.54
CA ILE A 207 8.31 -12.53 -3.03
C ILE A 207 9.52 -11.90 -3.74
N ARG A 208 10.72 -12.42 -3.47
CA ARG A 208 12.01 -11.95 -4.02
C ARG A 208 12.26 -12.41 -5.46
#